data_4343655d8cef993b5634df8f0b435f4c
#
_entry.id   4343655d8cef993b5634df8f0b435f4c
#
_cell.length_a   1.000
_cell.length_b   1.000
_cell.length_c   1.000
_cell.angle_alpha   90.00
_cell.angle_beta   90.00
_cell.angle_gamma   90.00
#
_symmetry.space_group_name_H-M   'P 1'
#
loop_
_entity.id
_entity.type
_entity.pdbx_description
1 polymer ?
#
loop_
_entity_poly.entity_id
_entity_poly.type
_entity_poly.pdbx_seq_one_letter_code
_entity_poly.pdbx_strand_id
1 'polypeptide(L)'
;MQAEQIVWDQALIEKYNYSGPRYTSYPTALEFNESFGYPDLVRAAGQYPARNLSLYVHIPFCHKLCYYCGCNKVITRHQHKADQYLDYLEQEIKAQAPLFKHRLVTQLHWGGGTPTYLNEAQTRRLMDMLREHFQFAEEGEISIEVDPREIELTMLDVLREVGFNRISLGVQDFNKAVQVAVNREQDNDFIRAMLERARALGFRSTNLDLIYGLPHQNRESFHHTL
;
A
#
# COMPACT_ATOMS: atom_id res chain seq x y z
N MET A 1 -20.84 9.07 -14.26
CA MET A 1 -19.62 9.40 -15.04
C MET A 1 -19.61 8.46 -16.24
N GLN A 2 -19.61 8.98 -17.45
CA GLN A 2 -19.36 8.16 -18.63
C GLN A 2 -17.87 7.74 -18.54
N ALA A 3 -17.60 6.43 -18.63
CA ALA A 3 -16.24 5.96 -18.74
C ALA A 3 -15.62 6.57 -20.00
N GLU A 4 -14.57 7.37 -19.85
CA GLU A 4 -13.79 7.81 -21.00
C GLU A 4 -13.30 6.58 -21.74
N GLN A 5 -13.67 6.46 -23.01
CA GLN A 5 -13.27 5.35 -23.84
C GLN A 5 -11.76 5.50 -24.13
N ILE A 6 -10.96 4.60 -23.57
CA ILE A 6 -9.51 4.57 -23.86
C ILE A 6 -9.33 4.31 -25.34
N VAL A 7 -8.76 5.28 -26.05
CA VAL A 7 -8.44 5.13 -27.46
C VAL A 7 -7.08 4.43 -27.57
N TRP A 8 -7.08 3.28 -28.28
CA TRP A 8 -5.84 2.58 -28.56
C TRP A 8 -5.02 3.34 -29.59
N ASP A 9 -3.82 3.80 -29.21
CA ASP A 9 -2.86 4.49 -30.10
C ASP A 9 -1.59 3.66 -30.26
N GLN A 10 -1.53 2.89 -31.33
CA GLN A 10 -0.39 2.02 -31.64
C GLN A 10 0.90 2.81 -31.80
N ALA A 11 0.86 3.96 -32.49
CA ALA A 11 2.05 4.78 -32.75
C ALA A 11 2.62 5.35 -31.43
N LEU A 12 1.76 5.76 -30.50
CA LEU A 12 2.17 6.24 -29.20
C LEU A 12 2.82 5.12 -28.36
N ILE A 13 2.23 3.91 -28.40
CA ILE A 13 2.77 2.74 -27.72
C ILE A 13 4.14 2.39 -28.26
N GLU A 14 4.30 2.29 -29.60
CA GLU A 14 5.59 1.97 -30.24
C GLU A 14 6.66 3.01 -29.92
N LYS A 15 6.28 4.29 -29.91
CA LYS A 15 7.18 5.39 -29.57
C LYS A 15 7.78 5.27 -28.17
N TYR A 16 7.01 4.80 -27.19
CA TYR A 16 7.42 4.74 -25.79
C TYR A 16 7.71 3.33 -25.27
N ASN A 17 7.56 2.30 -26.10
CA ASN A 17 7.84 0.91 -25.74
C ASN A 17 9.34 0.60 -25.83
N TYR A 18 10.12 1.18 -24.91
CA TYR A 18 11.55 0.90 -24.77
C TYR A 18 11.93 0.75 -23.30
N SER A 19 13.02 0.01 -23.07
CA SER A 19 13.57 -0.14 -21.73
C SER A 19 14.17 1.18 -21.25
N GLY A 20 13.62 1.73 -20.18
CA GLY A 20 14.10 2.95 -19.55
C GLY A 20 14.57 2.70 -18.13
N PRO A 21 15.28 3.66 -17.52
CA PRO A 21 15.59 3.61 -16.10
C PRO A 21 14.30 3.64 -15.27
N ARG A 22 14.35 3.00 -14.11
CA ARG A 22 13.22 3.02 -13.16
C ARG A 22 13.16 4.37 -12.45
N TYR A 23 12.31 5.24 -12.91
CA TYR A 23 12.01 6.51 -12.23
C TYR A 23 10.76 6.33 -11.38
N THR A 24 10.94 6.28 -10.07
CA THR A 24 9.84 6.19 -9.09
C THR A 24 9.46 7.54 -8.51
N SER A 25 10.32 8.55 -8.68
CA SER A 25 10.10 9.92 -8.21
C SER A 25 10.91 10.93 -9.04
N TYR A 26 10.55 12.21 -8.94
CA TYR A 26 11.36 13.32 -9.46
C TYR A 26 11.60 14.35 -8.34
N PRO A 27 12.86 14.69 -8.05
CA PRO A 27 14.07 14.12 -8.66
C PRO A 27 14.21 12.62 -8.39
N THR A 28 14.97 11.92 -9.23
CA THR A 28 15.21 10.47 -9.07
C THR A 28 16.12 10.21 -7.88
N ALA A 29 16.13 8.99 -7.35
CA ALA A 29 16.96 8.63 -6.21
C ALA A 29 18.47 8.86 -6.42
N LEU A 30 18.94 8.88 -7.66
CA LEU A 30 20.32 9.20 -8.01
C LEU A 30 20.74 10.65 -7.69
N GLU A 31 19.77 11.55 -7.61
CA GLU A 31 19.99 12.97 -7.25
C GLU A 31 19.97 13.21 -5.73
N PHE A 32 19.61 12.19 -4.95
CA PHE A 32 19.62 12.32 -3.49
C PHE A 32 21.05 12.36 -2.97
N ASN A 33 21.28 13.24 -2.00
CA ASN A 33 22.57 13.43 -1.37
C ASN A 33 22.42 13.73 0.12
N GLU A 34 23.51 13.66 0.86
CA GLU A 34 23.52 13.85 2.32
C GLU A 34 23.46 15.33 2.76
N SER A 35 23.38 16.28 1.83
CA SER A 35 23.32 17.71 2.16
C SER A 35 21.94 18.14 2.66
N PHE A 36 20.88 17.35 2.43
CA PHE A 36 19.53 17.61 2.91
C PHE A 36 19.34 17.00 4.31
N GLY A 37 19.21 17.84 5.32
CA GLY A 37 19.06 17.43 6.71
C GLY A 37 17.75 17.89 7.37
N TYR A 38 17.64 17.69 8.67
CA TYR A 38 16.45 18.07 9.44
C TYR A 38 16.05 19.56 9.29
N PRO A 39 17.00 20.55 9.31
CA PRO A 39 16.63 21.95 9.08
C PRO A 39 15.97 22.20 7.72
N ASP A 40 16.35 21.43 6.70
CA ASP A 40 15.76 21.52 5.37
C ASP A 40 14.35 20.96 5.33
N LEU A 41 14.11 19.86 6.05
CA LEU A 41 12.77 19.31 6.24
C LEU A 41 11.85 20.33 6.92
N VAL A 42 12.29 20.96 8.00
CA VAL A 42 11.52 21.98 8.72
C VAL A 42 11.19 23.16 7.79
N ARG A 43 12.18 23.63 7.03
CA ARG A 43 11.98 24.71 6.05
C ARG A 43 10.97 24.31 4.97
N ALA A 44 11.10 23.10 4.39
CA ALA A 44 10.20 22.60 3.36
C ALA A 44 8.77 22.41 3.89
N ALA A 45 8.62 21.92 5.12
CA ALA A 45 7.32 21.79 5.78
C ALA A 45 6.64 23.16 5.94
N GLY A 46 7.40 24.25 6.18
CA GLY A 46 6.88 25.61 6.32
C GLY A 46 6.53 26.32 5.01
N GLN A 47 7.06 25.87 3.86
CA GLN A 47 6.89 26.56 2.57
C GLN A 47 5.45 26.62 2.06
N TYR A 48 4.63 25.60 2.35
CA TYR A 48 3.28 25.48 1.82
C TYR A 48 2.26 25.11 2.91
N PRO A 49 2.02 25.99 3.89
CA PRO A 49 1.21 25.66 5.08
C PRO A 49 -0.26 25.35 4.76
N ALA A 50 -0.78 25.83 3.64
CA ALA A 50 -2.16 25.60 3.21
C ALA A 50 -2.37 24.26 2.46
N ARG A 51 -1.30 23.54 2.11
CA ARG A 51 -1.44 22.24 1.41
C ARG A 51 -1.86 21.15 2.38
N ASN A 52 -2.81 20.33 1.95
CA ASN A 52 -3.19 19.09 2.64
C ASN A 52 -2.03 18.09 2.66
N LEU A 53 -2.14 17.10 3.52
CA LEU A 53 -1.16 16.03 3.67
C LEU A 53 -1.63 14.75 2.98
N SER A 54 -0.67 14.07 2.38
CA SER A 54 -0.74 12.65 2.08
C SER A 54 0.27 11.95 2.99
N LEU A 55 -0.20 11.03 3.82
CA LEU A 55 0.64 10.23 4.71
C LEU A 55 0.84 8.83 4.13
N TYR A 56 2.07 8.36 4.17
CA TYR A 56 2.41 6.98 3.88
C TYR A 56 3.01 6.33 5.12
N VAL A 57 2.47 5.18 5.51
CA VAL A 57 3.00 4.35 6.60
C VAL A 57 3.55 3.07 6.00
N HIS A 58 4.84 2.83 6.23
CA HIS A 58 5.52 1.64 5.75
C HIS A 58 5.51 0.55 6.83
N ILE A 59 4.87 -0.59 6.57
CA ILE A 59 4.93 -1.76 7.44
C ILE A 59 5.86 -2.80 6.78
N PRO A 60 7.10 -2.97 7.28
CA PRO A 60 8.11 -3.72 6.55
C PRO A 60 7.98 -5.26 6.66
N PHE A 61 7.01 -5.77 7.40
CA PHE A 61 6.96 -7.20 7.72
C PHE A 61 6.18 -8.00 6.68
N CYS A 62 6.69 -9.22 6.39
CA CYS A 62 5.99 -10.26 5.64
C CYS A 62 6.27 -11.63 6.27
N HIS A 63 5.31 -12.56 6.19
CA HIS A 63 5.50 -13.94 6.62
C HIS A 63 6.29 -14.79 5.62
N LYS A 64 6.16 -14.49 4.31
CA LYS A 64 6.78 -15.23 3.21
C LYS A 64 7.36 -14.29 2.16
N LEU A 65 8.45 -14.72 1.54
CA LEU A 65 9.08 -14.02 0.44
C LEU A 65 8.42 -14.38 -0.90
N CYS A 66 7.90 -13.40 -1.62
CA CYS A 66 7.51 -13.57 -3.02
C CYS A 66 8.73 -13.31 -3.92
N TYR A 67 9.01 -14.19 -4.89
CA TYR A 67 10.26 -14.14 -5.66
C TYR A 67 10.39 -12.95 -6.61
N TYR A 68 9.30 -12.29 -6.96
CA TYR A 68 9.31 -11.07 -7.77
C TYR A 68 9.48 -9.77 -6.95
N CYS A 69 9.37 -9.85 -5.61
CA CYS A 69 9.16 -8.67 -4.78
C CYS A 69 10.43 -7.84 -4.57
N GLY A 70 10.40 -6.58 -4.99
CA GLY A 70 11.44 -5.57 -4.76
C GLY A 70 11.21 -4.62 -3.59
N CYS A 71 10.16 -4.83 -2.78
CA CYS A 71 9.86 -3.94 -1.66
C CYS A 71 10.93 -4.03 -0.54
N ASN A 72 11.11 -2.95 0.19
CA ASN A 72 11.88 -2.96 1.44
C ASN A 72 11.09 -3.73 2.50
N LYS A 73 11.58 -4.92 2.87
CA LYS A 73 10.85 -5.86 3.72
C LYS A 73 11.74 -6.70 4.64
N VAL A 74 11.13 -7.15 5.72
CA VAL A 74 11.71 -8.08 6.69
C VAL A 74 10.83 -9.32 6.76
N ILE A 75 11.37 -10.48 6.32
CA ILE A 75 10.64 -11.75 6.41
C ILE A 75 10.79 -12.28 7.83
N THR A 76 9.67 -12.38 8.54
CA THR A 76 9.66 -12.85 9.93
C THR A 76 8.27 -13.39 10.32
N ARG A 77 8.24 -14.27 11.33
CA ARG A 77 7.02 -14.73 12.01
C ARG A 77 6.94 -14.27 13.45
N HIS A 78 7.91 -13.46 13.88
CA HIS A 78 8.00 -12.97 15.26
C HIS A 78 7.15 -11.71 15.43
N GLN A 79 5.90 -11.87 15.84
CA GLN A 79 4.90 -10.80 15.99
C GLN A 79 5.38 -9.66 16.92
N HIS A 80 6.18 -9.97 17.95
CA HIS A 80 6.72 -8.96 18.87
C HIS A 80 7.62 -7.92 18.17
N LYS A 81 8.17 -8.22 16.99
CA LYS A 81 8.92 -7.22 16.21
C LYS A 81 8.04 -6.09 15.71
N ALA A 82 6.76 -6.37 15.48
CA ALA A 82 5.81 -5.33 15.12
C ALA A 82 5.55 -4.38 16.29
N ASP A 83 5.46 -4.88 17.52
CA ASP A 83 5.31 -4.02 18.70
C ASP A 83 6.49 -3.06 18.86
N GLN A 84 7.72 -3.60 18.78
CA GLN A 84 8.93 -2.78 18.82
C GLN A 84 8.98 -1.76 17.68
N TYR A 85 8.57 -2.14 16.48
CA TYR A 85 8.49 -1.22 15.35
C TYR A 85 7.48 -0.10 15.59
N LEU A 86 6.32 -0.43 16.13
CA LEU A 86 5.29 0.56 16.49
C LEU A 86 5.78 1.53 17.57
N ASP A 87 6.61 1.10 18.51
CA ASP A 87 7.23 1.97 19.52
C ASP A 87 8.15 3.02 18.86
N TYR A 88 8.94 2.62 17.84
CA TYR A 88 9.76 3.56 17.07
C TYR A 88 8.92 4.47 16.17
N LEU A 89 7.90 3.92 15.52
CA LEU A 89 7.01 4.69 14.67
C LEU A 89 6.25 5.76 15.47
N GLU A 90 5.86 5.45 16.72
CA GLU A 90 5.26 6.42 17.64
C GLU A 90 6.21 7.59 17.94
N GLN A 91 7.51 7.30 18.15
CA GLN A 91 8.51 8.34 18.34
C GLN A 91 8.67 9.22 17.09
N GLU A 92 8.67 8.61 15.91
CA GLU A 92 8.74 9.33 14.65
C GLU A 92 7.51 10.22 14.45
N ILE A 93 6.30 9.70 14.69
CA ILE A 93 5.04 10.46 14.63
C ILE A 93 5.11 11.67 15.55
N LYS A 94 5.52 11.49 16.81
CA LYS A 94 5.64 12.56 17.80
C LYS A 94 6.66 13.64 17.38
N ALA A 95 7.74 13.25 16.73
CA ALA A 95 8.77 14.17 16.26
C ALA A 95 8.32 14.96 15.02
N GLN A 96 7.57 14.34 14.11
CA GLN A 96 7.22 14.92 12.82
C GLN A 96 5.88 15.68 12.83
N ALA A 97 4.88 15.20 13.53
CA ALA A 97 3.53 15.76 13.51
C ALA A 97 3.48 17.26 13.86
N PRO A 98 4.28 17.81 14.81
CA PRO A 98 4.29 19.23 15.10
C PRO A 98 4.59 20.13 13.89
N LEU A 99 5.32 19.62 12.90
CA LEU A 99 5.64 20.36 11.66
C LEU A 99 4.40 20.54 10.77
N PHE A 100 3.36 19.75 10.97
CA PHE A 100 2.20 19.64 10.08
C PHE A 100 0.85 19.85 10.78
N LYS A 101 0.82 20.24 12.05
CA LYS A 101 -0.37 20.29 12.91
C LYS A 101 -1.55 21.12 12.39
N HIS A 102 -1.32 22.01 11.41
CA HIS A 102 -2.37 22.85 10.82
C HIS A 102 -2.87 22.36 9.47
N ARG A 103 -2.44 21.15 9.06
CA ARG A 103 -2.78 20.58 7.77
C ARG A 103 -3.72 19.40 7.95
N LEU A 104 -4.70 19.29 7.06
CA LEU A 104 -5.59 18.13 7.01
C LEU A 104 -4.94 17.00 6.23
N VAL A 105 -5.00 15.80 6.79
CA VAL A 105 -4.68 14.56 6.08
C VAL A 105 -5.86 14.21 5.18
N THR A 106 -5.68 14.35 3.87
CA THR A 106 -6.69 13.98 2.87
C THR A 106 -6.44 12.59 2.30
N GLN A 107 -5.22 12.07 2.46
CA GLN A 107 -4.86 10.72 2.06
C GLN A 107 -3.98 10.07 3.13
N LEU A 108 -4.31 8.83 3.48
CA LEU A 108 -3.46 7.93 4.25
C LEU A 108 -3.34 6.62 3.50
N HIS A 109 -2.12 6.14 3.33
CA HIS A 109 -1.85 4.83 2.75
C HIS A 109 -0.92 3.99 3.63
N TRP A 110 -1.35 2.77 3.97
CA TRP A 110 -0.48 1.78 4.58
C TRP A 110 -0.03 0.77 3.53
N GLY A 111 1.27 0.68 3.35
CA GLY A 111 1.90 -0.20 2.37
C GLY A 111 3.21 -0.79 2.88
N GLY A 112 4.01 -1.34 1.96
CA GLY A 112 5.37 -1.79 2.24
C GLY A 112 5.62 -3.27 2.01
N GLY A 113 5.84 -4.03 3.07
CA GLY A 113 5.86 -5.49 3.05
C GLY A 113 4.45 -6.04 3.00
N THR A 114 3.81 -6.10 4.16
CA THR A 114 2.40 -6.51 4.31
C THR A 114 1.80 -5.79 5.52
N PRO A 115 1.02 -4.72 5.33
CA PRO A 115 0.41 -4.00 6.46
C PRO A 115 -0.48 -4.87 7.34
N THR A 116 -1.18 -5.85 6.75
CA THR A 116 -1.99 -6.84 7.47
C THR A 116 -1.17 -7.92 8.19
N TYR A 117 0.16 -7.77 8.27
CA TYR A 117 0.99 -8.45 9.25
C TYR A 117 0.65 -8.01 10.68
N LEU A 118 0.22 -6.76 10.86
CA LEU A 118 -0.25 -6.26 12.14
C LEU A 118 -1.54 -6.98 12.54
N ASN A 119 -1.59 -7.43 13.78
CA ASN A 119 -2.83 -7.95 14.36
C ASN A 119 -3.84 -6.83 14.66
N GLU A 120 -5.04 -7.19 15.10
CA GLU A 120 -6.11 -6.24 15.41
C GLU A 120 -5.67 -5.15 16.41
N ALA A 121 -5.05 -5.54 17.53
CA ALA A 121 -4.63 -4.60 18.58
C ALA A 121 -3.56 -3.63 18.05
N GLN A 122 -2.60 -4.12 17.28
CA GLN A 122 -1.54 -3.32 16.66
C GLN A 122 -2.09 -2.37 15.59
N THR A 123 -3.07 -2.83 14.81
CA THR A 123 -3.75 -2.01 13.80
C THR A 123 -4.51 -0.86 14.45
N ARG A 124 -5.27 -1.14 15.51
CA ARG A 124 -5.98 -0.11 16.28
C ARG A 124 -4.99 0.87 16.91
N ARG A 125 -3.96 0.38 17.60
CA ARG A 125 -2.91 1.20 18.20
C ARG A 125 -2.32 2.20 17.19
N LEU A 126 -1.92 1.73 16.02
CA LEU A 126 -1.31 2.59 15.02
C LEU A 126 -2.28 3.66 14.48
N MET A 127 -3.53 3.29 14.22
CA MET A 127 -4.53 4.25 13.76
C MET A 127 -4.83 5.30 14.83
N ASP A 128 -4.91 4.89 16.10
CA ASP A 128 -5.13 5.81 17.23
C ASP A 128 -3.97 6.79 17.36
N MET A 129 -2.71 6.32 17.29
CA MET A 129 -1.54 7.20 17.29
C MET A 129 -1.58 8.24 16.16
N LEU A 130 -1.98 7.82 14.95
CA LEU A 130 -2.08 8.75 13.82
C LEU A 130 -3.18 9.79 14.04
N ARG A 131 -4.33 9.39 14.59
CA ARG A 131 -5.46 10.29 14.88
C ARG A 131 -5.20 11.23 16.05
N GLU A 132 -4.40 10.82 17.01
CA GLU A 132 -3.98 11.68 18.13
C GLU A 132 -3.12 12.86 17.65
N HIS A 133 -2.31 12.63 16.61
CA HIS A 133 -1.29 13.59 16.18
C HIS A 133 -1.62 14.34 14.89
N PHE A 134 -2.53 13.82 14.06
CA PHE A 134 -2.92 14.43 12.79
C PHE A 134 -4.42 14.64 12.69
N GLN A 135 -4.81 15.72 12.02
CA GLN A 135 -6.21 16.00 11.71
C GLN A 135 -6.58 15.39 10.36
N PHE A 136 -7.58 14.52 10.34
CA PHE A 136 -8.06 13.88 9.13
C PHE A 136 -9.24 14.64 8.53
N ALA A 137 -9.23 14.77 7.20
CA ALA A 137 -10.39 15.28 6.46
C ALA A 137 -11.53 14.24 6.54
N GLU A 138 -12.77 14.70 6.67
CA GLU A 138 -13.96 13.84 6.76
C GLU A 138 -14.09 12.91 5.55
N GLU A 139 -13.83 13.42 4.34
CA GLU A 139 -13.88 12.68 3.08
C GLU A 139 -12.51 12.16 2.62
N GLY A 140 -11.52 12.08 3.52
CA GLY A 140 -10.18 11.60 3.21
C GLY A 140 -10.16 10.16 2.70
N GLU A 141 -9.24 9.85 1.79
CA GLU A 141 -8.96 8.48 1.37
C GLU A 141 -8.03 7.81 2.38
N ILE A 142 -8.48 6.72 2.98
CA ILE A 142 -7.69 5.92 3.91
C ILE A 142 -7.58 4.52 3.35
N SER A 143 -6.39 4.18 2.85
CA SER A 143 -6.15 2.97 2.05
C SER A 143 -5.10 2.06 2.67
N ILE A 144 -5.22 0.75 2.38
CA ILE A 144 -4.30 -0.28 2.89
C ILE A 144 -4.06 -1.35 1.82
N GLU A 145 -2.80 -1.79 1.72
CA GLU A 145 -2.42 -2.99 0.97
C GLU A 145 -2.68 -4.24 1.82
N VAL A 146 -3.27 -5.26 1.21
CA VAL A 146 -3.65 -6.51 1.86
C VAL A 146 -3.06 -7.69 1.11
N ASP A 147 -2.38 -8.57 1.85
CA ASP A 147 -1.99 -9.88 1.35
C ASP A 147 -3.08 -10.91 1.70
N PRO A 148 -3.79 -11.50 0.72
CA PRO A 148 -4.91 -12.40 1.01
C PRO A 148 -4.49 -13.74 1.62
N ARG A 149 -3.20 -14.04 1.70
CA ARG A 149 -2.69 -15.32 2.22
C ARG A 149 -2.63 -15.41 3.74
N GLU A 150 -2.53 -14.28 4.41
CA GLU A 150 -2.17 -14.18 5.84
C GLU A 150 -3.17 -13.29 6.61
N ILE A 151 -4.43 -13.30 6.20
CA ILE A 151 -5.49 -12.50 6.79
C ILE A 151 -6.75 -13.36 6.98
N GLU A 152 -7.51 -13.08 8.02
CA GLU A 152 -8.86 -13.60 8.21
C GLU A 152 -9.91 -12.58 7.75
N LEU A 153 -11.09 -13.05 7.33
CA LEU A 153 -12.18 -12.17 6.87
C LEU A 153 -12.59 -11.14 7.92
N THR A 154 -12.55 -11.52 9.20
CA THR A 154 -12.86 -10.64 10.33
C THR A 154 -11.95 -9.42 10.43
N MET A 155 -10.72 -9.52 9.91
CA MET A 155 -9.81 -8.36 9.89
C MET A 155 -10.33 -7.23 8.99
N LEU A 156 -11.12 -7.53 7.96
CA LEU A 156 -11.75 -6.49 7.14
C LEU A 156 -12.76 -5.65 7.94
N ASP A 157 -13.43 -6.25 8.91
CA ASP A 157 -14.31 -5.53 9.85
C ASP A 157 -13.51 -4.54 10.68
N VAL A 158 -12.40 -5.00 11.26
CA VAL A 158 -11.47 -4.16 12.03
C VAL A 158 -10.93 -3.01 11.18
N LEU A 159 -10.47 -3.30 9.95
CA LEU A 159 -9.99 -2.27 9.03
C LEU A 159 -11.07 -1.22 8.75
N ARG A 160 -12.32 -1.66 8.53
CA ARG A 160 -13.42 -0.74 8.30
C ARG A 160 -13.77 0.10 9.52
N GLU A 161 -13.78 -0.51 10.72
CA GLU A 161 -14.04 0.16 12.00
C GLU A 161 -13.00 1.24 12.31
N VAL A 162 -11.70 0.95 12.08
CA VAL A 162 -10.64 1.95 12.29
C VAL A 162 -10.60 3.01 11.18
N GLY A 163 -11.44 2.89 10.15
CA GLY A 163 -11.71 3.95 9.18
C GLY A 163 -11.11 3.76 7.79
N PHE A 164 -10.51 2.62 7.49
CA PHE A 164 -10.11 2.35 6.10
C PHE A 164 -11.34 2.33 5.20
N ASN A 165 -11.23 3.01 4.06
CA ASN A 165 -12.31 3.10 3.08
C ASN A 165 -11.90 2.60 1.68
N ARG A 166 -10.64 2.23 1.50
CA ARG A 166 -10.08 1.64 0.29
C ARG A 166 -9.13 0.50 0.64
N ILE A 167 -9.22 -0.61 -0.09
CA ILE A 167 -8.28 -1.74 0.00
C ILE A 167 -7.68 -2.06 -1.36
N SER A 168 -6.40 -2.47 -1.37
CA SER A 168 -5.73 -3.07 -2.52
C SER A 168 -5.29 -4.49 -2.16
N LEU A 169 -5.76 -5.47 -2.92
CA LEU A 169 -5.42 -6.87 -2.73
C LEU A 169 -4.30 -7.26 -3.70
N GLY A 170 -3.16 -7.67 -3.17
CA GLY A 170 -2.06 -8.19 -3.98
C GLY A 170 -2.36 -9.60 -4.50
N VAL A 171 -3.09 -9.73 -5.59
CA VAL A 171 -3.46 -11.03 -6.21
C VAL A 171 -2.35 -11.53 -7.14
N GLN A 172 -1.83 -10.67 -7.99
CA GLN A 172 -0.77 -10.89 -8.97
C GLN A 172 -1.16 -11.81 -10.13
N ASP A 173 -1.68 -13.01 -9.88
CA ASP A 173 -2.21 -13.94 -10.87
C ASP A 173 -3.12 -14.99 -10.20
N PHE A 174 -4.18 -15.40 -10.89
CA PHE A 174 -5.08 -16.46 -10.42
C PHE A 174 -4.63 -17.86 -10.85
N ASN A 175 -3.68 -17.99 -11.78
CA ASN A 175 -3.18 -19.28 -12.25
C ASN A 175 -2.28 -19.95 -11.21
N LYS A 176 -2.62 -21.18 -10.81
CA LYS A 176 -1.91 -21.92 -9.76
C LYS A 176 -0.44 -22.18 -10.09
N ALA A 177 -0.12 -22.49 -11.35
CA ALA A 177 1.28 -22.73 -11.76
C ALA A 177 2.13 -21.46 -11.63
N VAL A 178 1.56 -20.29 -11.96
CA VAL A 178 2.19 -18.99 -11.76
C VAL A 178 2.40 -18.71 -10.28
N GLN A 179 1.35 -18.89 -9.46
CA GLN A 179 1.42 -18.67 -8.02
C GLN A 179 2.53 -19.51 -7.35
N VAL A 180 2.63 -20.79 -7.71
CA VAL A 180 3.68 -21.69 -7.21
C VAL A 180 5.06 -21.18 -7.63
N ALA A 181 5.25 -20.84 -8.90
CA ALA A 181 6.52 -20.40 -9.44
C ALA A 181 7.07 -19.12 -8.77
N VAL A 182 6.18 -18.24 -8.29
CA VAL A 182 6.57 -16.99 -7.62
C VAL A 182 6.47 -17.05 -6.09
N ASN A 183 6.24 -18.25 -5.52
CA ASN A 183 6.05 -18.47 -4.07
C ASN A 183 4.93 -17.61 -3.48
N ARG A 184 3.79 -17.54 -4.20
CA ARG A 184 2.61 -16.78 -3.78
C ARG A 184 1.33 -17.59 -4.03
N GLU A 185 1.28 -18.76 -3.45
CA GLU A 185 0.07 -19.59 -3.48
C GLU A 185 -1.02 -18.95 -2.62
N GLN A 186 -2.19 -18.83 -3.17
CA GLN A 186 -3.37 -18.24 -2.51
C GLN A 186 -4.65 -18.99 -2.92
N ASP A 187 -5.68 -18.82 -2.11
CA ASP A 187 -7.00 -19.36 -2.37
C ASP A 187 -7.85 -18.33 -3.13
N ASN A 188 -8.21 -18.65 -4.37
CA ASN A 188 -8.98 -17.75 -5.22
C ASN A 188 -10.42 -17.55 -4.73
N ASP A 189 -11.03 -18.57 -4.11
CA ASP A 189 -12.38 -18.45 -3.53
C ASP A 189 -12.36 -17.58 -2.28
N PHE A 190 -11.29 -17.65 -1.49
CA PHE A 190 -11.10 -16.75 -0.36
C PHE A 190 -10.94 -15.28 -0.81
N ILE A 191 -10.20 -15.01 -1.91
CA ILE A 191 -10.09 -13.66 -2.48
C ILE A 191 -11.47 -13.14 -2.88
N ARG A 192 -12.32 -13.98 -3.48
CA ARG A 192 -13.70 -13.61 -3.84
C ARG A 192 -14.52 -13.27 -2.58
N ALA A 193 -14.45 -14.10 -1.55
CA ALA A 193 -15.12 -13.85 -0.28
C ALA A 193 -14.66 -12.52 0.37
N MET A 194 -13.36 -12.20 0.30
CA MET A 194 -12.83 -10.93 0.77
C MET A 194 -13.42 -9.74 0.01
N LEU A 195 -13.55 -9.81 -1.31
CA LEU A 195 -14.16 -8.75 -2.13
C LEU A 195 -15.64 -8.56 -1.79
N GLU A 196 -16.38 -9.65 -1.63
CA GLU A 196 -17.79 -9.61 -1.22
C GLU A 196 -17.95 -9.00 0.18
N ARG A 197 -17.08 -9.40 1.13
CA ARG A 197 -17.07 -8.84 2.48
C ARG A 197 -16.74 -7.35 2.46
N ALA A 198 -15.70 -6.94 1.72
CA ALA A 198 -15.33 -5.53 1.61
C ALA A 198 -16.46 -4.66 1.05
N ARG A 199 -17.18 -5.15 0.03
CA ARG A 199 -18.37 -4.47 -0.51
C ARG A 199 -19.49 -4.37 0.52
N ALA A 200 -19.76 -5.46 1.23
CA ALA A 200 -20.80 -5.48 2.28
C ALA A 200 -20.48 -4.52 3.44
N LEU A 201 -19.20 -4.34 3.78
CA LEU A 201 -18.73 -3.39 4.78
C LEU A 201 -18.70 -1.93 4.29
N GLY A 202 -18.98 -1.67 3.02
CA GLY A 202 -19.03 -0.33 2.45
C GLY A 202 -17.65 0.29 2.21
N PHE A 203 -16.65 -0.52 1.85
CA PHE A 203 -15.41 0.04 1.29
C PHE A 203 -15.74 0.76 -0.03
N ARG A 204 -15.27 2.00 -0.17
CA ARG A 204 -15.57 2.85 -1.35
C ARG A 204 -14.85 2.36 -2.61
N SER A 205 -13.69 1.71 -2.43
CA SER A 205 -12.88 1.18 -3.52
C SER A 205 -12.19 -0.11 -3.11
N THR A 206 -12.21 -1.07 -4.01
CA THR A 206 -11.42 -2.31 -3.94
C THR A 206 -10.56 -2.41 -5.20
N ASN A 207 -9.27 -2.63 -5.05
CA ASN A 207 -8.32 -2.79 -6.14
C ASN A 207 -7.70 -4.18 -6.09
N LEU A 208 -7.42 -4.75 -7.25
CA LEU A 208 -6.65 -5.99 -7.40
C LEU A 208 -5.37 -5.67 -8.15
N ASP A 209 -4.23 -5.93 -7.52
CA ASP A 209 -2.94 -5.77 -8.16
C ASP A 209 -2.60 -7.04 -8.94
N LEU A 210 -2.28 -6.88 -10.22
CA LEU A 210 -1.91 -7.96 -11.12
C LEU A 210 -0.53 -7.70 -11.71
N ILE A 211 0.23 -8.78 -11.99
CA ILE A 211 1.55 -8.68 -12.62
C ILE A 211 1.55 -9.49 -13.89
N TYR A 212 1.90 -8.85 -15.00
CA TYR A 212 2.15 -9.55 -16.27
C TYR A 212 3.64 -9.89 -16.43
N GLY A 213 3.93 -10.94 -17.22
CA GLY A 213 5.29 -11.40 -17.49
C GLY A 213 5.89 -12.28 -16.40
N LEU A 214 5.07 -12.84 -15.51
CA LEU A 214 5.50 -13.83 -14.51
C LEU A 214 5.83 -15.18 -15.17
N PRO A 215 6.67 -16.04 -14.53
CA PRO A 215 6.94 -17.38 -15.02
C PRO A 215 5.65 -18.18 -15.27
N HIS A 216 5.61 -18.96 -16.34
CA HIS A 216 4.46 -19.77 -16.78
C HIS A 216 3.24 -18.98 -17.29
N GLN A 217 3.25 -17.66 -17.24
CA GLN A 217 2.24 -16.87 -17.91
C GLN A 217 2.38 -16.94 -19.42
N ASN A 218 1.24 -16.93 -20.09
CA ASN A 218 1.12 -16.66 -21.52
C ASN A 218 -0.09 -15.75 -21.75
N ARG A 219 -0.31 -15.32 -22.98
CA ARG A 219 -1.40 -14.40 -23.30
C ARG A 219 -2.78 -14.96 -22.91
N GLU A 220 -3.01 -16.23 -23.13
CA GLU A 220 -4.29 -16.88 -22.81
C GLU A 220 -4.52 -16.98 -21.30
N SER A 221 -3.51 -17.47 -20.53
CA SER A 221 -3.62 -17.58 -19.09
C SER A 221 -3.77 -16.23 -18.41
N PHE A 222 -3.09 -15.18 -18.90
CA PHE A 222 -3.24 -13.84 -18.34
C PHE A 222 -4.60 -13.22 -18.69
N HIS A 223 -5.11 -13.48 -19.91
CA HIS A 223 -6.47 -13.07 -20.26
C HIS A 223 -7.53 -13.72 -19.35
N HIS A 224 -7.30 -14.97 -18.92
CA HIS A 224 -8.19 -15.63 -17.97
C HIS A 224 -8.11 -15.00 -16.55
N THR A 225 -6.97 -14.44 -16.19
CA THR A 225 -6.77 -13.71 -14.94
C THR A 225 -7.50 -12.35 -14.92
N LEU A 226 -7.65 -11.71 -16.07
CA LEU A 226 -8.37 -10.43 -16.24
C LEU A 226 -9.89 -10.64 -16.23
#